data_36c60a81be66d30d3e8eca150bdf484d
#
_entry.id   36c60a81be66d30d3e8eca150bdf484d
#
_cell.length_a   1.000
_cell.length_b   1.000
_cell.length_c   1.000
_cell.angle_alpha   90.00
_cell.angle_beta   90.00
_cell.angle_gamma   90.00
#
_symmetry.space_group_name_H-M   'P 1'
#
loop_
_entity.id
_entity.type
_entity.pdbx_description
1 polymer ?
#
loop_
_entity_poly.entity_id
_entity_poly.type
_entity_poly.pdbx_seq_one_letter_code
_entity_poly.pdbx_strand_id
1 'polypeptide(L)'
;MTKVDQFASVFRAASKTPFHYDPVQIGSVLVVTDQPEVEAGDFADRVRSFLSVLERGENIRWNTVHGGQFSTVPELLELIERDRPGLICTFRHLHSDSWQWPYTLGEYVDVLTQATSTPVLVLPHPKRPSERAITDTDMVVGMTDHMVGDDALVNWAARFTADEGRLVLANVEDVRAFERFMEVVGKIPSISTDDARVQIEGRLLRDAKDYMGSCVRALAKAGLPLTVEEIVTQGHHLSEYRRIVDEHDADLLVMNTKDDDQLAMHGLAYPLAVEVRSIPLLLL
;
A
#
# COMPACT_ATOMS: atom_id res chain seq x y z
N MET A 1 9.53 15.09 0.49
CA MET A 1 10.02 14.60 1.82
C MET A 1 10.76 15.72 2.51
N THR A 2 10.29 16.18 3.64
CA THR A 2 10.95 17.23 4.41
C THR A 2 12.13 16.62 5.19
N LYS A 3 13.12 17.45 5.56
CA LYS A 3 14.27 16.98 6.37
C LYS A 3 13.84 16.40 7.73
N VAL A 4 12.66 16.78 8.20
CA VAL A 4 12.07 16.32 9.46
C VAL A 4 11.64 14.85 9.34
N ASP A 5 11.06 14.43 8.20
CA ASP A 5 10.59 13.07 7.99
C ASP A 5 11.73 12.03 8.02
N GLN A 6 12.91 12.42 7.51
CA GLN A 6 14.09 11.54 7.53
C GLN A 6 14.66 11.34 8.95
N PHE A 7 14.60 12.36 9.81
CA PHE A 7 15.01 12.22 11.21
C PHE A 7 13.99 11.43 12.03
N ALA A 8 12.70 11.65 11.82
CA ALA A 8 11.64 10.90 12.49
C ALA A 8 11.76 9.39 12.23
N SER A 9 12.12 8.99 11.01
CA SER A 9 12.38 7.62 10.61
C SER A 9 13.52 6.96 11.40
N VAL A 10 14.67 7.65 11.50
CA VAL A 10 15.82 7.15 12.27
C VAL A 10 15.47 6.98 13.76
N PHE A 11 14.66 7.87 14.33
CA PHE A 11 14.22 7.78 15.72
C PHE A 11 13.19 6.66 15.93
N ARG A 12 12.25 6.45 14.98
CA ARG A 12 11.31 5.31 15.03
C ARG A 12 12.07 3.96 14.96
N ALA A 13 13.07 3.86 14.11
CA ALA A 13 13.95 2.68 14.05
C ALA A 13 14.77 2.44 15.33
N ALA A 14 14.97 3.46 16.17
CA ALA A 14 15.66 3.32 17.46
C ALA A 14 14.78 2.67 18.54
N SER A 15 13.44 2.77 18.43
CA SER A 15 12.51 2.08 19.31
C SER A 15 12.30 0.65 18.80
N LYS A 16 12.97 -0.34 19.40
CA LYS A 16 12.80 -1.77 19.05
C LYS A 16 11.44 -2.32 19.49
N THR A 17 10.35 -1.76 18.94
CA THR A 17 9.02 -2.26 19.19
C THR A 17 8.78 -3.46 18.26
N PRO A 18 8.60 -4.68 18.78
CA PRO A 18 8.26 -5.81 17.94
C PRO A 18 6.86 -5.62 17.36
N PHE A 19 6.63 -6.18 16.19
CA PHE A 19 5.33 -6.19 15.54
C PHE A 19 4.24 -6.77 16.43
N HIS A 20 3.09 -6.11 16.45
CA HIS A 20 1.88 -6.59 17.09
C HIS A 20 0.82 -6.92 16.04
N TYR A 21 0.39 -8.19 16.01
CA TYR A 21 -0.71 -8.60 15.13
C TYR A 21 -2.04 -8.16 15.73
N ASP A 22 -2.77 -7.35 14.98
CA ASP A 22 -4.14 -6.91 15.28
C ASP A 22 -5.03 -7.20 14.05
N PRO A 23 -5.99 -8.14 14.13
CA PRO A 23 -6.82 -8.52 12.99
C PRO A 23 -7.65 -7.36 12.46
N VAL A 24 -7.45 -7.02 11.18
CA VAL A 24 -8.22 -5.96 10.51
C VAL A 24 -9.65 -6.42 10.29
N GLN A 25 -10.62 -5.63 10.78
CA GLN A 25 -12.05 -5.87 10.64
C GLN A 25 -12.64 -4.99 9.53
N ILE A 26 -13.28 -5.59 8.52
CA ILE A 26 -13.92 -4.89 7.41
C ILE A 26 -15.40 -5.24 7.40
N GLY A 27 -16.23 -4.42 8.05
CA GLY A 27 -17.68 -4.66 8.16
C GLY A 27 -18.45 -4.33 6.88
N SER A 28 -17.89 -3.48 6.00
CA SER A 28 -18.55 -3.08 4.75
C SER A 28 -17.55 -2.66 3.68
N VAL A 29 -17.91 -2.93 2.42
CA VAL A 29 -17.17 -2.54 1.22
C VAL A 29 -18.08 -1.70 0.33
N LEU A 30 -17.59 -0.54 -0.11
CA LEU A 30 -18.24 0.30 -1.09
C LEU A 30 -17.51 0.21 -2.43
N VAL A 31 -18.19 -0.32 -3.44
CA VAL A 31 -17.67 -0.35 -4.82
C VAL A 31 -18.14 0.91 -5.53
N VAL A 32 -17.21 1.71 -6.05
CA VAL A 32 -17.47 2.97 -6.75
C VAL A 32 -17.04 2.85 -8.20
N THR A 33 -17.94 3.17 -9.12
CA THR A 33 -17.68 3.16 -10.56
C THR A 33 -18.45 4.28 -11.27
N ASP A 34 -17.92 4.78 -12.37
CA ASP A 34 -18.60 5.73 -13.26
C ASP A 34 -19.48 5.05 -14.33
N GLN A 35 -19.51 3.72 -14.32
CA GLN A 35 -20.29 2.93 -15.29
C GLN A 35 -21.79 3.03 -14.99
N PRO A 36 -22.66 2.81 -16.00
CA PRO A 36 -24.10 2.63 -15.82
C PRO A 36 -24.40 1.47 -14.86
N GLU A 37 -25.60 1.46 -14.30
CA GLU A 37 -26.02 0.52 -13.23
C GLU A 37 -25.77 -0.95 -13.57
N VAL A 38 -26.04 -1.36 -14.83
CA VAL A 38 -25.87 -2.77 -15.26
C VAL A 38 -24.38 -3.17 -15.24
N GLU A 39 -23.52 -2.36 -15.85
CA GLU A 39 -22.07 -2.60 -15.91
C GLU A 39 -21.40 -2.40 -14.55
N ALA A 40 -21.99 -1.57 -13.69
CA ALA A 40 -21.56 -1.39 -12.30
C ALA A 40 -21.75 -2.68 -11.49
N GLY A 41 -22.84 -3.43 -11.74
CA GLY A 41 -23.06 -4.76 -11.17
C GLY A 41 -21.94 -5.74 -11.56
N ASP A 42 -21.64 -5.83 -12.84
CA ASP A 42 -20.56 -6.69 -13.35
C ASP A 42 -19.19 -6.33 -12.77
N PHE A 43 -18.94 -5.03 -12.58
CA PHE A 43 -17.71 -4.56 -11.95
C PHE A 43 -17.68 -4.96 -10.47
N ALA A 44 -18.78 -4.76 -9.74
CA ALA A 44 -18.87 -5.13 -8.33
C ALA A 44 -18.68 -6.65 -8.12
N ASP A 45 -19.23 -7.49 -8.99
CA ASP A 45 -19.06 -8.94 -8.92
C ASP A 45 -17.59 -9.36 -9.15
N ARG A 46 -16.88 -8.70 -10.08
CA ARG A 46 -15.43 -8.93 -10.26
C ARG A 46 -14.63 -8.51 -9.03
N VAL A 47 -14.92 -7.34 -8.44
CA VAL A 47 -14.28 -6.88 -7.21
C VAL A 47 -14.51 -7.86 -6.08
N ARG A 48 -15.75 -8.33 -5.91
CA ARG A 48 -16.13 -9.29 -4.88
C ARG A 48 -15.42 -10.64 -5.07
N SER A 49 -15.34 -11.12 -6.31
CA SER A 49 -14.60 -12.34 -6.62
C SER A 49 -13.11 -12.22 -6.27
N PHE A 50 -12.47 -11.12 -6.68
CA PHE A 50 -11.08 -10.84 -6.33
C PHE A 50 -10.85 -10.76 -4.82
N LEU A 51 -11.78 -10.17 -4.08
CA LEU A 51 -11.73 -10.00 -2.63
C LEU A 51 -12.43 -11.13 -1.86
N SER A 52 -12.57 -12.32 -2.45
CA SER A 52 -13.17 -13.49 -1.77
C SER A 52 -12.46 -13.83 -0.45
N VAL A 53 -11.18 -13.48 -0.34
CA VAL A 53 -10.38 -13.56 0.90
C VAL A 53 -11.03 -12.84 2.09
N LEU A 54 -11.78 -11.78 1.86
CA LEU A 54 -12.41 -10.99 2.91
C LEU A 54 -13.65 -11.69 3.51
N GLU A 55 -14.30 -12.57 2.75
CA GLU A 55 -15.56 -13.24 3.17
C GLU A 55 -15.33 -14.44 4.11
N ARG A 56 -14.11 -14.70 4.53
CA ARG A 56 -13.77 -15.83 5.41
C ARG A 56 -14.33 -15.64 6.81
N GLY A 57 -15.48 -16.25 7.05
CA GLY A 57 -16.13 -16.24 8.36
C GLY A 57 -16.76 -14.91 8.80
N GLU A 58 -16.74 -13.91 7.92
CA GLU A 58 -17.31 -12.59 8.16
C GLU A 58 -18.48 -12.30 7.23
N ASN A 59 -19.52 -11.64 7.75
CA ASN A 59 -20.62 -11.17 6.94
C ASN A 59 -20.38 -9.72 6.54
N ILE A 60 -19.78 -9.51 5.36
CA ILE A 60 -19.44 -8.19 4.84
C ILE A 60 -20.63 -7.63 4.06
N ARG A 61 -21.02 -6.39 4.39
CA ARG A 61 -22.02 -5.66 3.61
C ARG A 61 -21.35 -5.05 2.37
N TRP A 62 -21.87 -5.41 1.18
CA TRP A 62 -21.43 -4.87 -0.09
C TRP A 62 -22.43 -3.86 -0.62
N ASN A 63 -21.97 -2.65 -0.89
CA ASN A 63 -22.76 -1.60 -1.55
C ASN A 63 -22.06 -1.17 -2.84
N THR A 64 -22.84 -0.73 -3.83
CA THR A 64 -22.32 -0.25 -5.11
C THR A 64 -22.87 1.14 -5.40
N VAL A 65 -21.97 2.06 -5.78
CA VAL A 65 -22.28 3.39 -6.30
C VAL A 65 -21.91 3.42 -7.77
N HIS A 66 -22.88 3.72 -8.62
CA HIS A 66 -22.72 3.78 -10.08
C HIS A 66 -22.71 5.21 -10.61
N GLY A 67 -22.28 5.40 -11.85
CA GLY A 67 -22.06 6.73 -12.46
C GLY A 67 -23.29 7.63 -12.55
N GLY A 68 -24.51 7.09 -12.44
CA GLY A 68 -25.72 7.91 -12.38
C GLY A 68 -26.02 8.52 -11.00
N GLN A 69 -25.25 8.16 -9.96
CA GLN A 69 -25.50 8.63 -8.59
C GLN A 69 -24.56 9.77 -8.15
N PHE A 70 -23.50 10.03 -8.90
CA PHE A 70 -22.58 11.14 -8.69
C PHE A 70 -21.98 11.59 -10.02
N SER A 71 -21.64 12.86 -10.10
CA SER A 71 -20.96 13.48 -11.24
C SER A 71 -19.79 14.36 -10.82
N THR A 72 -19.69 14.63 -9.51
CA THR A 72 -18.65 15.45 -8.91
C THR A 72 -18.04 14.76 -7.69
N VAL A 73 -16.82 15.15 -7.33
CA VAL A 73 -16.13 14.63 -6.14
C VAL A 73 -16.91 14.92 -4.85
N PRO A 74 -17.46 16.13 -4.61
CA PRO A 74 -18.29 16.39 -3.42
C PRO A 74 -19.48 15.43 -3.29
N GLU A 75 -20.21 15.18 -4.38
CA GLU A 75 -21.34 14.24 -4.37
C GLU A 75 -20.90 12.83 -3.97
N LEU A 76 -19.75 12.38 -4.47
CA LEU A 76 -19.18 11.06 -4.07
C LEU A 76 -18.80 11.06 -2.59
N LEU A 77 -18.19 12.11 -2.07
CA LEU A 77 -17.82 12.19 -0.65
C LEU A 77 -19.05 12.16 0.26
N GLU A 78 -20.16 12.82 -0.11
CA GLU A 78 -21.44 12.74 0.62
C GLU A 78 -21.99 11.31 0.67
N LEU A 79 -21.87 10.54 -0.42
CA LEU A 79 -22.26 9.12 -0.47
C LEU A 79 -21.40 8.28 0.48
N ILE A 80 -20.08 8.51 0.51
CA ILE A 80 -19.14 7.81 1.38
C ILE A 80 -19.39 8.14 2.86
N GLU A 81 -19.59 9.42 3.19
CA GLU A 81 -19.91 9.83 4.56
C GLU A 81 -21.19 9.20 5.09
N ARG A 82 -22.20 9.05 4.21
CA ARG A 82 -23.46 8.38 4.56
C ARG A 82 -23.29 6.88 4.77
N ASP A 83 -22.53 6.20 3.90
CA ASP A 83 -22.35 4.75 3.95
C ASP A 83 -21.33 4.30 5.00
N ARG A 84 -20.31 5.11 5.27
CA ARG A 84 -19.19 4.84 6.19
C ARG A 84 -18.57 3.47 5.94
N PRO A 85 -18.05 3.20 4.75
CA PRO A 85 -17.48 1.90 4.43
C PRO A 85 -16.17 1.66 5.19
N GLY A 86 -15.87 0.40 5.45
CA GLY A 86 -14.56 -0.04 5.97
C GLY A 86 -13.50 -0.16 4.87
N LEU A 87 -13.92 -0.23 3.60
CA LEU A 87 -13.08 -0.28 2.42
C LEU A 87 -13.81 0.36 1.23
N ILE A 88 -13.10 1.18 0.45
CA ILE A 88 -13.58 1.70 -0.83
C ILE A 88 -12.85 0.98 -1.96
N CYS A 89 -13.58 0.44 -2.94
CA CYS A 89 -13.02 -0.20 -4.13
C CYS A 89 -13.40 0.62 -5.36
N THR A 90 -12.42 1.02 -6.15
CA THR A 90 -12.66 1.83 -7.35
C THR A 90 -11.57 1.58 -8.40
N PHE A 91 -11.57 2.35 -9.47
CA PHE A 91 -10.51 2.38 -10.47
C PHE A 91 -10.12 3.82 -10.80
N ARG A 92 -9.01 3.98 -11.53
CA ARG A 92 -8.45 5.29 -11.87
C ARG A 92 -9.32 6.04 -12.87
N HIS A 93 -9.29 7.38 -12.80
CA HIS A 93 -9.87 8.27 -13.79
C HIS A 93 -11.38 8.13 -13.96
N LEU A 94 -12.15 7.99 -12.84
CA LEU A 94 -13.60 8.06 -12.88
C LEU A 94 -14.06 9.34 -13.62
N HIS A 95 -15.09 9.21 -14.46
CA HIS A 95 -15.66 10.27 -15.29
C HIS A 95 -14.65 10.98 -16.22
N SER A 96 -13.57 10.29 -16.64
CA SER A 96 -12.52 10.88 -17.47
C SER A 96 -11.95 9.86 -18.46
N ASP A 97 -11.62 10.31 -19.66
CA ASP A 97 -10.89 9.51 -20.65
C ASP A 97 -9.36 9.51 -20.43
N SER A 98 -8.89 10.15 -19.37
CA SER A 98 -7.46 10.26 -19.03
C SER A 98 -6.82 8.92 -18.62
N TRP A 99 -7.59 7.86 -18.47
CA TRP A 99 -7.09 6.51 -18.20
C TRP A 99 -6.08 6.01 -19.25
N GLN A 100 -6.08 6.59 -20.44
CA GLN A 100 -5.12 6.30 -21.52
C GLN A 100 -3.70 6.80 -21.18
N TRP A 101 -3.57 7.80 -20.30
CA TRP A 101 -2.31 8.47 -19.99
C TRP A 101 -1.74 8.03 -18.64
N PRO A 102 -0.43 7.72 -18.57
CA PRO A 102 0.18 7.16 -17.36
C PRO A 102 0.71 8.21 -16.37
N TYR A 103 0.02 9.33 -16.16
CA TYR A 103 0.60 10.45 -15.40
C TYR A 103 -0.10 10.76 -14.09
N THR A 104 -1.31 10.28 -13.87
CA THR A 104 -2.11 10.56 -12.68
C THR A 104 -2.99 9.37 -12.27
N LEU A 105 -3.53 9.42 -11.06
CA LEU A 105 -4.56 8.48 -10.59
C LEU A 105 -5.97 8.94 -10.95
N GLY A 106 -6.12 10.24 -11.25
CA GLY A 106 -7.39 10.90 -11.50
C GLY A 106 -7.94 11.59 -10.26
N GLU A 107 -8.67 12.68 -10.47
CA GLU A 107 -9.17 13.58 -9.44
C GLU A 107 -9.88 12.85 -8.29
N TYR A 108 -10.75 11.89 -8.60
CA TYR A 108 -11.52 11.16 -7.60
C TYR A 108 -10.61 10.33 -6.67
N VAL A 109 -9.67 9.57 -7.23
CA VAL A 109 -8.74 8.76 -6.40
C VAL A 109 -7.83 9.67 -5.60
N ASP A 110 -7.31 10.75 -6.20
CA ASP A 110 -6.46 11.72 -5.52
C ASP A 110 -7.18 12.35 -4.32
N VAL A 111 -8.46 12.69 -4.45
CA VAL A 111 -9.24 13.26 -3.34
C VAL A 111 -9.65 12.19 -2.33
N LEU A 112 -10.09 11.02 -2.75
CA LEU A 112 -10.46 9.93 -1.84
C LEU A 112 -9.32 9.58 -0.88
N THR A 113 -8.10 9.46 -1.40
CA THR A 113 -6.93 9.14 -0.58
C THR A 113 -6.51 10.27 0.38
N GLN A 114 -6.97 11.50 0.16
CA GLN A 114 -6.67 12.65 1.01
C GLN A 114 -7.80 12.99 1.99
N ALA A 115 -9.04 12.91 1.52
CA ALA A 115 -10.22 13.39 2.25
C ALA A 115 -10.87 12.33 3.15
N THR A 116 -10.55 11.04 2.96
CA THR A 116 -11.10 9.96 3.79
C THR A 116 -10.01 9.24 4.57
N SER A 117 -10.34 8.69 5.72
CA SER A 117 -9.48 7.76 6.47
C SER A 117 -9.74 6.29 6.10
N THR A 118 -10.71 6.05 5.21
CA THR A 118 -11.04 4.71 4.73
C THR A 118 -10.02 4.28 3.68
N PRO A 119 -9.41 3.10 3.80
CA PRO A 119 -8.53 2.57 2.77
C PRO A 119 -9.20 2.46 1.41
N VAL A 120 -8.42 2.72 0.36
CA VAL A 120 -8.90 2.72 -1.02
C VAL A 120 -8.19 1.64 -1.83
N LEU A 121 -8.94 0.66 -2.32
CA LEU A 121 -8.47 -0.32 -3.29
C LEU A 121 -8.69 0.22 -4.70
N VAL A 122 -7.60 0.51 -5.39
CA VAL A 122 -7.60 1.02 -6.77
C VAL A 122 -7.30 -0.12 -7.72
N LEU A 123 -8.32 -0.57 -8.46
CA LEU A 123 -8.19 -1.64 -9.45
C LEU A 123 -7.65 -1.09 -10.79
N PRO A 124 -7.11 -1.96 -11.66
CA PRO A 124 -6.85 -1.63 -13.06
C PRO A 124 -8.12 -1.12 -13.74
N HIS A 125 -7.97 -0.12 -14.64
CA HIS A 125 -9.11 0.48 -15.31
C HIS A 125 -9.84 -0.54 -16.21
N PRO A 126 -11.18 -0.67 -16.15
CA PRO A 126 -11.94 -1.71 -16.87
C PRO A 126 -11.75 -1.72 -18.40
N LYS A 127 -11.49 -0.53 -19.00
CA LYS A 127 -11.24 -0.39 -20.46
C LYS A 127 -9.79 -0.68 -20.84
N ARG A 128 -8.90 -0.92 -19.89
CA ARG A 128 -7.50 -1.23 -20.17
C ARG A 128 -7.33 -2.75 -20.19
N PRO A 129 -6.87 -3.31 -21.33
CA PRO A 129 -6.56 -4.74 -21.34
C PRO A 129 -5.48 -5.03 -20.30
N SER A 130 -5.75 -5.97 -19.41
CA SER A 130 -4.73 -6.52 -18.52
C SER A 130 -4.05 -7.68 -19.23
N GLU A 131 -2.74 -7.70 -19.23
CA GLU A 131 -1.96 -8.83 -19.75
C GLU A 131 -2.11 -10.06 -18.85
N ARG A 132 -2.50 -9.86 -17.61
CA ARG A 132 -2.71 -10.88 -16.59
C ARG A 132 -4.12 -10.79 -16.02
N ALA A 133 -4.80 -11.94 -15.95
CA ALA A 133 -6.04 -12.04 -15.19
C ALA A 133 -5.68 -12.12 -13.69
N ILE A 134 -6.09 -11.13 -12.91
CA ILE A 134 -5.93 -11.11 -11.47
C ILE A 134 -7.27 -11.57 -10.89
N THR A 135 -7.27 -12.78 -10.32
CA THR A 135 -8.49 -13.46 -9.86
C THR A 135 -8.58 -13.59 -8.34
N ASP A 136 -7.45 -13.47 -7.67
CA ASP A 136 -7.29 -13.70 -6.23
C ASP A 136 -6.14 -12.87 -5.65
N THR A 137 -5.79 -13.13 -4.39
CA THR A 137 -4.72 -12.43 -3.66
C THR A 137 -3.69 -13.43 -3.11
N ASP A 138 -3.27 -14.38 -3.93
CA ASP A 138 -2.30 -15.41 -3.54
C ASP A 138 -0.90 -14.84 -3.34
N MET A 139 -0.58 -13.73 -4.01
CA MET A 139 0.68 -13.02 -3.89
C MET A 139 0.46 -11.55 -3.53
N VAL A 140 0.65 -11.20 -2.28
CA VAL A 140 0.54 -9.84 -1.76
C VAL A 140 1.91 -9.27 -1.44
N VAL A 141 2.17 -8.04 -1.91
CA VAL A 141 3.38 -7.28 -1.54
C VAL A 141 2.99 -6.12 -0.65
N GLY A 142 3.52 -6.09 0.56
CA GLY A 142 3.43 -4.96 1.48
C GLY A 142 4.73 -4.16 1.45
N MET A 143 4.65 -2.85 1.16
CA MET A 143 5.82 -1.99 1.11
C MET A 143 5.56 -0.62 1.67
N THR A 144 6.59 -0.04 2.28
CA THR A 144 6.56 1.30 2.86
C THR A 144 7.96 1.90 2.85
N ASP A 145 8.06 3.21 2.92
CA ASP A 145 9.33 3.91 3.07
C ASP A 145 10.05 3.55 4.38
N HIS A 146 9.28 3.14 5.39
CA HIS A 146 9.77 2.77 6.73
C HIS A 146 8.96 1.61 7.30
N MET A 147 9.47 0.40 7.10
CA MET A 147 8.80 -0.82 7.56
C MET A 147 8.77 -0.93 9.10
N VAL A 148 9.81 -0.44 9.79
CA VAL A 148 9.91 -0.62 11.24
C VAL A 148 8.82 0.17 11.98
N GLY A 149 7.96 -0.56 12.69
CA GLY A 149 6.84 -0.01 13.46
C GLY A 149 5.57 0.25 12.65
N ASP A 150 5.52 -0.15 11.39
CA ASP A 150 4.33 -0.03 10.55
C ASP A 150 3.43 -1.28 10.69
N ASP A 151 2.92 -1.48 11.90
CA ASP A 151 2.05 -2.62 12.21
C ASP A 151 0.77 -2.60 11.37
N ALA A 152 0.24 -1.41 11.08
CA ALA A 152 -1.00 -1.27 10.31
C ALA A 152 -0.84 -1.82 8.88
N LEU A 153 0.22 -1.45 8.17
CA LEU A 153 0.51 -1.96 6.82
C LEU A 153 0.56 -3.49 6.82
N VAL A 154 1.31 -4.08 7.76
CA VAL A 154 1.48 -5.54 7.84
C VAL A 154 0.15 -6.24 8.14
N ASN A 155 -0.65 -5.68 9.05
CA ASN A 155 -1.97 -6.23 9.39
C ASN A 155 -2.94 -6.18 8.20
N TRP A 156 -2.97 -5.07 7.46
CA TRP A 156 -3.75 -4.96 6.22
C TRP A 156 -3.26 -5.92 5.14
N ALA A 157 -1.95 -5.99 4.90
CA ALA A 157 -1.38 -6.90 3.91
C ALA A 157 -1.68 -8.38 4.25
N ALA A 158 -1.53 -8.77 5.52
CA ALA A 158 -1.88 -10.11 5.99
C ALA A 158 -3.38 -10.42 5.83
N ARG A 159 -4.29 -9.43 6.10
CA ARG A 159 -5.74 -9.60 5.93
C ARG A 159 -6.14 -9.90 4.50
N PHE A 160 -5.40 -9.34 3.54
CA PHE A 160 -5.67 -9.51 2.11
C PHE A 160 -4.94 -10.71 1.49
N THR A 161 -3.99 -11.33 2.18
CA THR A 161 -3.30 -12.51 1.65
C THR A 161 -4.18 -13.75 1.74
N ALA A 162 -4.30 -14.49 0.64
CA ALA A 162 -5.10 -15.71 0.56
C ALA A 162 -4.56 -16.82 1.48
N ASP A 163 -5.39 -17.81 1.86
CA ASP A 163 -4.92 -19.02 2.54
C ASP A 163 -3.93 -19.75 1.65
N GLU A 164 -2.84 -20.26 2.24
CA GLU A 164 -1.70 -20.83 1.54
C GLU A 164 -0.97 -19.84 0.60
N GLY A 165 -1.41 -18.56 0.60
CA GLY A 165 -0.78 -17.50 -0.17
C GLY A 165 0.55 -17.01 0.40
N ARG A 166 1.19 -16.09 -0.32
CA ARG A 166 2.47 -15.49 0.07
C ARG A 166 2.34 -14.00 0.30
N LEU A 167 2.84 -13.54 1.43
CA LEU A 167 3.00 -12.15 1.79
C LEU A 167 4.47 -11.77 1.70
N VAL A 168 4.83 -10.92 0.76
CA VAL A 168 6.17 -10.33 0.66
C VAL A 168 6.18 -9.01 1.41
N LEU A 169 6.98 -8.89 2.46
CA LEU A 169 7.26 -7.63 3.14
C LEU A 169 8.55 -7.05 2.58
N ALA A 170 8.48 -5.88 1.98
CA ALA A 170 9.61 -5.26 1.31
C ALA A 170 9.99 -3.91 1.93
N ASN A 171 11.27 -3.76 2.28
CA ASN A 171 11.90 -2.50 2.70
C ASN A 171 13.09 -2.20 1.82
N VAL A 172 13.06 -1.07 1.15
CA VAL A 172 14.18 -0.58 0.34
C VAL A 172 14.72 0.70 0.98
N GLU A 173 15.97 0.66 1.43
CA GLU A 173 16.65 1.86 1.90
C GLU A 173 17.08 2.74 0.72
N ASP A 174 16.66 4.00 0.69
CA ASP A 174 16.97 4.92 -0.42
C ASP A 174 18.44 5.36 -0.40
N VAL A 175 19.17 4.92 -1.42
CA VAL A 175 20.60 5.27 -1.60
C VAL A 175 20.82 6.78 -1.61
N ARG A 176 19.95 7.57 -2.24
CA ARG A 176 20.12 9.02 -2.33
C ARG A 176 19.90 9.72 -0.99
N ALA A 177 18.93 9.22 -0.21
CA ALA A 177 18.70 9.71 1.15
C ALA A 177 19.89 9.37 2.05
N PHE A 178 20.38 8.13 1.96
CA PHE A 178 21.55 7.67 2.68
C PHE A 178 22.81 8.47 2.33
N GLU A 179 23.11 8.67 1.04
CA GLU A 179 24.27 9.46 0.61
C GLU A 179 24.22 10.91 1.12
N ARG A 180 23.06 11.58 1.04
CA ARG A 180 22.89 12.93 1.61
C ARG A 180 23.13 12.97 3.12
N PHE A 181 22.70 11.92 3.84
CA PHE A 181 22.97 11.80 5.26
C PHE A 181 24.48 11.65 5.52
N MET A 182 25.16 10.81 4.75
CA MET A 182 26.59 10.61 4.86
C MET A 182 27.41 11.85 4.51
N GLU A 183 26.96 12.70 3.58
CA GLU A 183 27.57 14.00 3.31
C GLU A 183 27.55 14.93 4.56
N VAL A 184 26.50 14.86 5.37
CA VAL A 184 26.41 15.63 6.63
C VAL A 184 27.36 15.06 7.67
N VAL A 185 27.42 13.73 7.82
CA VAL A 185 28.35 13.04 8.72
C VAL A 185 29.79 13.37 8.37
N GLY A 186 30.13 13.39 7.07
CA GLY A 186 31.47 13.74 6.59
C GLY A 186 31.96 15.18 6.91
N LYS A 187 31.03 16.07 7.31
CA LYS A 187 31.35 17.44 7.76
C LYS A 187 31.67 17.51 9.27
N ILE A 188 31.57 16.39 9.99
CA ILE A 188 31.85 16.32 11.43
C ILE A 188 33.26 15.76 11.63
N PRO A 189 34.26 16.59 11.99
CA PRO A 189 35.68 16.17 12.01
C PRO A 189 35.98 15.03 13.00
N SER A 190 35.15 14.84 14.02
CA SER A 190 35.33 13.83 15.07
C SER A 190 34.78 12.45 14.69
N ILE A 191 34.15 12.31 13.53
CA ILE A 191 33.55 11.05 13.08
C ILE A 191 34.30 10.54 11.85
N SER A 192 34.77 9.29 11.90
CA SER A 192 35.27 8.60 10.72
C SER A 192 34.10 8.33 9.78
N THR A 193 34.06 8.95 8.60
CA THR A 193 32.97 8.86 7.65
C THR A 193 32.82 7.43 7.12
N ASP A 194 33.93 6.73 6.87
CA ASP A 194 33.91 5.36 6.35
C ASP A 194 33.34 4.36 7.39
N ASP A 195 33.79 4.49 8.64
CA ASP A 195 33.27 3.64 9.73
C ASP A 195 31.78 3.92 10.00
N ALA A 196 31.39 5.22 9.97
CA ALA A 196 30.01 5.63 10.15
C ALA A 196 29.11 5.06 9.03
N ARG A 197 29.58 5.09 7.77
CA ARG A 197 28.86 4.53 6.62
C ARG A 197 28.51 3.06 6.84
N VAL A 198 29.52 2.24 7.12
CA VAL A 198 29.34 0.80 7.33
C VAL A 198 28.42 0.50 8.53
N GLN A 199 28.56 1.26 9.62
CA GLN A 199 27.77 1.03 10.82
C GLN A 199 26.33 1.46 10.66
N ILE A 200 26.07 2.61 10.03
CA ILE A 200 24.71 3.15 9.85
C ILE A 200 23.94 2.30 8.82
N GLU A 201 24.55 2.00 7.67
CA GLU A 201 23.94 1.12 6.66
C GLU A 201 23.58 -0.25 7.24
N GLY A 202 24.59 -0.88 7.89
CA GLY A 202 24.39 -2.20 8.53
C GLY A 202 23.36 -2.14 9.67
N ARG A 203 23.12 -0.98 10.28
CA ARG A 203 22.09 -0.79 11.31
C ARG A 203 20.70 -0.67 10.70
N LEU A 204 20.54 0.18 9.66
CA LEU A 204 19.25 0.39 8.97
C LEU A 204 18.71 -0.92 8.42
N LEU A 205 19.53 -1.66 7.66
CA LEU A 205 19.12 -2.94 7.10
C LEU A 205 18.80 -3.99 8.18
N ARG A 206 19.53 -3.98 9.29
CA ARG A 206 19.31 -4.92 10.40
C ARG A 206 18.03 -4.63 11.16
N ASP A 207 17.71 -3.37 11.42
CA ASP A 207 16.50 -3.00 12.15
C ASP A 207 15.24 -3.35 11.34
N ALA A 208 15.24 -3.12 10.01
CA ALA A 208 14.18 -3.56 9.12
C ALA A 208 14.01 -5.10 9.14
N LYS A 209 15.13 -5.84 9.05
CA LYS A 209 15.11 -7.31 9.10
C LYS A 209 14.63 -7.85 10.44
N ASP A 210 15.07 -7.27 11.55
CA ASP A 210 14.65 -7.68 12.91
C ASP A 210 13.13 -7.47 13.10
N TYR A 211 12.59 -6.34 12.58
CA TYR A 211 11.16 -6.04 12.62
C TYR A 211 10.37 -7.04 11.76
N MET A 212 10.75 -7.25 10.49
CA MET A 212 10.09 -8.21 9.61
C MET A 212 10.14 -9.64 10.19
N GLY A 213 11.26 -10.05 10.76
CA GLY A 213 11.35 -11.32 11.47
C GLY A 213 10.40 -11.40 12.67
N SER A 214 10.06 -10.27 13.32
CA SER A 214 9.01 -10.24 14.34
C SER A 214 7.61 -10.40 13.73
N CYS A 215 7.37 -9.85 12.53
CA CYS A 215 6.12 -10.04 11.78
C CYS A 215 5.89 -11.53 11.46
N VAL A 216 6.89 -12.18 10.87
CA VAL A 216 6.84 -13.62 10.57
C VAL A 216 6.43 -14.43 11.79
N ARG A 217 7.12 -14.21 12.92
CA ARG A 217 6.83 -14.95 14.17
C ARG A 217 5.45 -14.67 14.72
N ALA A 218 4.99 -13.42 14.68
CA ALA A 218 3.68 -13.04 15.23
C ALA A 218 2.54 -13.57 14.37
N LEU A 219 2.63 -13.48 13.04
CA LEU A 219 1.62 -14.00 12.10
C LEU A 219 1.53 -15.53 12.19
N ALA A 220 2.68 -16.23 12.27
CA ALA A 220 2.71 -17.68 12.48
C ALA A 220 2.10 -18.07 13.84
N LYS A 221 2.38 -17.32 14.91
CA LYS A 221 1.79 -17.54 16.24
C LYS A 221 0.29 -17.31 16.26
N ALA A 222 -0.21 -16.37 15.44
CA ALA A 222 -1.64 -16.12 15.26
C ALA A 222 -2.34 -17.22 14.44
N GLY A 223 -1.57 -18.18 13.86
CA GLY A 223 -2.11 -19.30 13.11
C GLY A 223 -2.62 -18.95 11.71
N LEU A 224 -2.15 -17.82 11.13
CA LEU A 224 -2.51 -17.47 9.77
C LEU A 224 -1.88 -18.44 8.76
N PRO A 225 -2.67 -19.06 7.88
CA PRO A 225 -2.17 -20.05 6.92
C PRO A 225 -1.56 -19.36 5.68
N LEU A 226 -0.50 -18.59 5.89
CA LEU A 226 0.21 -17.88 4.82
C LEU A 226 1.73 -17.98 5.02
N THR A 227 2.47 -17.80 3.94
CA THR A 227 3.93 -17.73 3.98
C THR A 227 4.38 -16.27 3.91
N VAL A 228 5.26 -15.86 4.82
CA VAL A 228 5.84 -14.51 4.79
C VAL A 228 7.26 -14.57 4.28
N GLU A 229 7.57 -13.75 3.28
CA GLU A 229 8.91 -13.55 2.72
C GLU A 229 9.39 -12.12 3.08
N GLU A 230 10.65 -12.00 3.47
CA GLU A 230 11.27 -10.75 3.88
C GLU A 230 12.27 -10.28 2.81
N ILE A 231 12.09 -9.06 2.29
CA ILE A 231 13.02 -8.42 1.36
C ILE A 231 13.52 -7.13 2.00
N VAL A 232 14.81 -7.10 2.33
CA VAL A 232 15.50 -5.91 2.82
C VAL A 232 16.69 -5.65 1.92
N THR A 233 16.64 -4.52 1.21
CA THR A 233 17.68 -4.14 0.25
C THR A 233 17.92 -2.63 0.27
N GLN A 234 18.94 -2.20 -0.47
CA GLN A 234 19.25 -0.79 -0.69
C GLN A 234 19.21 -0.51 -2.19
N GLY A 235 18.61 0.61 -2.59
CA GLY A 235 18.49 0.96 -4.00
C GLY A 235 17.74 2.26 -4.24
N HIS A 236 17.32 2.46 -5.48
CA HIS A 236 16.38 3.54 -5.82
C HIS A 236 14.96 3.04 -5.63
N HIS A 237 14.25 3.60 -4.67
CA HIS A 237 12.92 3.14 -4.25
C HIS A 237 12.00 2.72 -5.40
N LEU A 238 11.72 3.63 -6.34
CA LEU A 238 10.74 3.38 -7.39
C LEU A 238 11.10 2.18 -8.28
N SER A 239 12.37 2.09 -8.71
CA SER A 239 12.82 1.00 -9.56
C SER A 239 12.90 -0.33 -8.82
N GLU A 240 13.34 -0.33 -7.57
CA GLU A 240 13.44 -1.55 -6.76
C GLU A 240 12.07 -2.10 -6.39
N TYR A 241 11.15 -1.26 -5.95
CA TYR A 241 9.79 -1.72 -5.62
C TYR A 241 9.04 -2.23 -6.85
N ARG A 242 9.19 -1.54 -7.99
CA ARG A 242 8.62 -2.03 -9.24
C ARG A 242 9.21 -3.40 -9.62
N ARG A 243 10.54 -3.56 -9.51
CA ARG A 243 11.22 -4.85 -9.74
C ARG A 243 10.67 -5.94 -8.83
N ILE A 244 10.48 -5.66 -7.53
CA ILE A 244 9.91 -6.62 -6.57
C ILE A 244 8.49 -7.03 -6.98
N VAL A 245 7.63 -6.09 -7.35
CA VAL A 245 6.27 -6.37 -7.82
C VAL A 245 6.28 -7.27 -9.06
N ASP A 246 7.14 -6.96 -10.03
CA ASP A 246 7.25 -7.71 -11.29
C ASP A 246 7.88 -9.11 -11.09
N GLU A 247 8.95 -9.23 -10.29
CA GLU A 247 9.64 -10.51 -10.04
C GLU A 247 8.81 -11.51 -9.23
N HIS A 248 7.96 -11.01 -8.34
CA HIS A 248 7.08 -11.87 -7.53
C HIS A 248 5.72 -12.11 -8.18
N ASP A 249 5.46 -11.55 -9.37
CA ASP A 249 4.15 -11.66 -10.01
C ASP A 249 3.01 -11.24 -9.07
N ALA A 250 3.16 -10.11 -8.37
CA ALA A 250 2.23 -9.67 -7.34
C ALA A 250 0.79 -9.51 -7.86
N ASP A 251 -0.19 -9.99 -7.08
CA ASP A 251 -1.62 -9.83 -7.35
C ASP A 251 -2.17 -8.55 -6.71
N LEU A 252 -1.57 -8.13 -5.59
CA LEU A 252 -1.95 -6.94 -4.84
C LEU A 252 -0.72 -6.25 -4.26
N LEU A 253 -0.66 -4.94 -4.41
CA LEU A 253 0.30 -4.10 -3.73
C LEU A 253 -0.38 -3.32 -2.61
N VAL A 254 0.12 -3.43 -1.38
CA VAL A 254 -0.36 -2.70 -0.20
C VAL A 254 0.68 -1.65 0.18
N MET A 255 0.26 -0.39 0.30
CA MET A 255 1.15 0.72 0.65
C MET A 255 0.43 1.81 1.43
N ASN A 256 1.18 2.50 2.28
CA ASN A 256 0.70 3.70 2.94
C ASN A 256 0.71 4.89 1.97
N THR A 257 -0.32 5.72 2.04
CA THR A 257 -0.42 6.97 1.27
C THR A 257 -0.21 8.21 2.11
N LYS A 258 -0.34 8.06 3.43
CA LYS A 258 -0.29 9.15 4.41
C LYS A 258 0.66 8.78 5.54
N ASP A 259 1.27 9.79 6.14
CA ASP A 259 1.86 9.71 7.47
C ASP A 259 0.94 10.42 8.47
N ASP A 260 1.16 10.21 9.76
CA ASP A 260 0.38 10.84 10.85
C ASP A 260 0.30 12.37 10.75
N ASP A 261 1.29 12.99 10.11
CA ASP A 261 1.42 14.45 10.00
C ASP A 261 1.02 15.03 8.63
N GLN A 262 0.67 14.20 7.63
CA GLN A 262 0.40 14.65 6.26
C GLN A 262 -0.88 14.04 5.69
N LEU A 263 -1.76 14.91 5.18
CA LEU A 263 -3.06 14.51 4.61
C LEU A 263 -2.98 14.12 3.12
N ALA A 264 -1.92 14.50 2.42
CA ALA A 264 -1.77 14.23 0.99
C ALA A 264 -0.84 13.03 0.75
N MET A 265 -1.13 12.24 -0.28
CA MET A 265 -0.24 11.19 -0.75
C MET A 265 1.11 11.79 -1.11
N HIS A 266 2.18 11.30 -0.49
CA HIS A 266 3.51 11.85 -0.63
C HIS A 266 4.60 10.77 -0.79
N GLY A 267 5.84 11.20 -0.88
CA GLY A 267 7.00 10.31 -0.94
C GLY A 267 6.97 9.40 -2.16
N LEU A 268 7.16 8.12 -1.92
CA LEU A 268 7.17 7.08 -2.93
C LEU A 268 5.78 6.66 -3.40
N ALA A 269 4.75 6.80 -2.55
CA ALA A 269 3.43 6.22 -2.79
C ALA A 269 2.79 6.72 -4.10
N TYR A 270 2.81 8.02 -4.37
CA TYR A 270 2.20 8.57 -5.57
C TYR A 270 2.91 8.15 -6.87
N PRO A 271 4.23 8.31 -7.04
CA PRO A 271 4.94 7.83 -8.22
C PRO A 271 4.73 6.34 -8.49
N LEU A 272 4.80 5.52 -7.44
CA LEU A 272 4.62 4.08 -7.56
C LEU A 272 3.16 3.73 -7.93
N ALA A 273 2.18 4.37 -7.29
CA ALA A 273 0.78 4.20 -7.64
C ALA A 273 0.47 4.65 -9.07
N VAL A 274 1.14 5.64 -9.62
CA VAL A 274 1.01 6.05 -11.02
C VAL A 274 1.62 5.03 -11.97
N GLU A 275 2.75 4.44 -11.65
CA GLU A 275 3.47 3.48 -12.51
C GLU A 275 2.87 2.07 -12.47
N VAL A 276 2.56 1.55 -11.28
CA VAL A 276 2.00 0.20 -11.11
C VAL A 276 0.52 0.21 -11.47
N ARG A 277 0.18 -0.23 -12.68
CA ARG A 277 -1.16 -0.13 -13.27
C ARG A 277 -1.80 -1.46 -13.62
N SER A 278 -0.98 -2.51 -13.67
CA SER A 278 -1.38 -3.85 -14.08
C SER A 278 -2.07 -4.63 -12.96
N ILE A 279 -1.85 -4.24 -11.71
CA ILE A 279 -2.37 -4.91 -10.52
C ILE A 279 -3.17 -3.94 -9.65
N PRO A 280 -4.07 -4.43 -8.80
CA PRO A 280 -4.73 -3.67 -7.75
C PRO A 280 -3.73 -3.08 -6.74
N LEU A 281 -4.06 -1.88 -6.23
CA LEU A 281 -3.30 -1.18 -5.20
C LEU A 281 -4.22 -0.93 -4.00
N LEU A 282 -3.85 -1.40 -2.82
CA LEU A 282 -4.49 -1.02 -1.57
C LEU A 282 -3.73 0.15 -0.95
N LEU A 283 -4.39 1.29 -0.91
CA LEU A 283 -3.88 2.57 -0.43
C LEU A 283 -4.44 2.82 0.99
N LEU A 284 -3.56 2.83 2.00
CA LEU A 284 -3.89 2.99 3.42
C LEU A 284 -3.78 4.45 3.87
#